data_b2ea942d41d59cd6fc2a4cdc7951bfd1
#
_entry.id   b2ea942d41d59cd6fc2a4cdc7951bfd1
#
_cell.length_a   1.000
_cell.length_b   1.000
_cell.length_c   1.000
_cell.angle_alpha   90.00
_cell.angle_beta   90.00
_cell.angle_gamma   90.00
#
_symmetry.space_group_name_H-M   'P 1'
#
loop_
_entity.id
_entity.type
_entity.pdbx_description
1 polymer ?
#
loop_
_entity_poly.entity_id
_entity_poly.type
_entity_poly.pdbx_seq_one_letter_code
_entity_poly.pdbx_strand_id
1 'polypeptide(L)'
;MKKYSIVLVLLLLLSGSLCFAQTSIVEDFKPSPVNQPGREYPQVNSEGRVRTQILAPDAKYVQLDIGGKKYDLVKDEKGLWTGESAPQDVGFHYYQLNIDGASVPDPGSLFFFGACRYGSGIEVPSNDQDIFAFKNISHGHVDEILFPSASTSTSRRAFVYTPPGYDKETSKRYPVLYLQHGYCENETSWPIQGRANLIMDNLIAEGKAKPFIIVMTYGMTNEIKFGGLRDFDIKPFQTVLVDELIPYIDSNYRTLADQPNRAMAGLSMGGFETKLVTLNKPEVFSYYGLFSGGVYAPDDIKDKSKVKLIFLSCGSKERPDGVKNSAEALKGAGINAVSYISEGTAHEFHTWRRSLHQLAQLLFK
;
A
#
# COMPACT_ATOMS: atom_id res chain seq x y z
N MET A 1 -46.98 -3.77 -78.52
CA MET A 1 -47.46 -3.11 -77.26
C MET A 1 -46.83 -3.87 -76.12
N LYS A 2 -45.74 -3.34 -75.51
CA LYS A 2 -45.05 -3.98 -74.35
C LYS A 2 -45.51 -3.26 -73.08
N LYS A 3 -46.12 -4.02 -72.15
CA LYS A 3 -46.46 -3.54 -70.78
C LYS A 3 -45.25 -3.63 -69.89
N TYR A 4 -44.81 -2.52 -69.28
CA TYR A 4 -43.81 -2.46 -68.25
C TYR A 4 -44.51 -2.46 -66.89
N SER A 5 -44.25 -3.52 -66.09
CA SER A 5 -44.67 -3.58 -64.68
C SER A 5 -43.60 -2.91 -63.84
N ILE A 6 -44.00 -1.86 -63.09
CA ILE A 6 -43.14 -1.17 -62.12
C ILE A 6 -43.31 -1.95 -60.77
N VAL A 7 -42.22 -2.55 -60.29
CA VAL A 7 -42.15 -3.11 -58.95
C VAL A 7 -41.63 -2.05 -57.99
N LEU A 8 -42.49 -1.59 -57.08
CA LEU A 8 -42.12 -0.65 -56.04
C LEU A 8 -41.53 -1.44 -54.85
N VAL A 9 -40.20 -1.30 -54.63
CA VAL A 9 -39.54 -1.87 -53.47
C VAL A 9 -39.59 -0.86 -52.34
N LEU A 10 -40.40 -1.17 -51.31
CA LEU A 10 -40.42 -0.43 -50.04
C LEU A 10 -39.21 -0.86 -49.16
N LEU A 11 -38.17 -0.03 -49.06
CA LEU A 11 -37.13 -0.16 -48.07
C LEU A 11 -37.64 0.38 -46.71
N LEU A 12 -37.97 -0.55 -45.80
CA LEU A 12 -38.16 -0.22 -44.39
C LEU A 12 -36.79 -0.02 -43.72
N LEU A 13 -36.41 1.22 -43.49
CA LEU A 13 -35.30 1.58 -42.63
C LEU A 13 -35.71 1.35 -41.16
N LEU A 14 -35.36 0.21 -40.60
CA LEU A 14 -35.36 0.01 -39.16
C LEU A 14 -34.19 0.85 -38.53
N SER A 15 -34.48 2.06 -38.09
CA SER A 15 -33.63 2.80 -37.19
C SER A 15 -33.71 2.19 -35.80
N GLY A 16 -32.87 1.20 -35.53
CA GLY A 16 -32.65 0.69 -34.17
C GLY A 16 -32.02 1.79 -33.31
N SER A 17 -32.81 2.49 -32.52
CA SER A 17 -32.29 3.33 -31.44
C SER A 17 -31.61 2.42 -30.44
N LEU A 18 -30.27 2.39 -30.45
CA LEU A 18 -29.48 1.85 -29.37
C LEU A 18 -29.71 2.74 -28.14
N CYS A 19 -30.71 2.37 -27.34
CA CYS A 19 -30.92 2.94 -26.02
C CYS A 19 -29.77 2.42 -25.13
N PHE A 20 -28.68 3.19 -25.03
CA PHE A 20 -27.73 2.97 -23.95
C PHE A 20 -28.49 3.26 -22.65
N ALA A 21 -28.83 2.22 -21.92
CA ALA A 21 -29.32 2.36 -20.57
C ALA A 21 -28.19 3.06 -19.78
N GLN A 22 -28.37 4.34 -19.54
CA GLN A 22 -27.53 5.11 -18.62
C GLN A 22 -27.89 4.55 -17.24
N THR A 23 -27.05 3.63 -16.74
CA THR A 23 -27.19 3.13 -15.37
C THR A 23 -27.14 4.32 -14.45
N SER A 24 -28.26 4.59 -13.77
CA SER A 24 -28.32 5.67 -12.78
C SER A 24 -27.29 5.40 -11.67
N ILE A 25 -26.50 6.41 -11.33
CA ILE A 25 -25.52 6.33 -10.24
C ILE A 25 -26.28 6.11 -8.93
N VAL A 26 -25.77 5.20 -8.10
CA VAL A 26 -26.37 4.97 -6.77
C VAL A 26 -26.03 6.14 -5.84
N GLU A 27 -27.07 6.86 -5.36
CA GLU A 27 -26.94 8.06 -4.54
C GLU A 27 -26.84 7.77 -3.03
N ASP A 28 -26.00 6.83 -2.64
CA ASP A 28 -25.74 6.46 -1.24
C ASP A 28 -24.35 6.88 -0.74
N PHE A 29 -23.84 7.98 -1.28
CA PHE A 29 -22.53 8.54 -0.95
C PHE A 29 -22.38 8.85 0.54
N LYS A 30 -21.23 8.49 1.12
CA LYS A 30 -20.84 8.76 2.51
C LYS A 30 -19.46 9.38 2.58
N PRO A 31 -19.21 10.30 3.54
CA PRO A 31 -17.88 10.84 3.77
C PRO A 31 -16.84 9.74 3.96
N SER A 32 -15.66 9.92 3.36
CA SER A 32 -14.56 9.00 3.55
C SER A 32 -14.00 9.10 4.97
N PRO A 33 -13.58 7.97 5.59
CA PRO A 33 -12.98 7.98 6.93
C PRO A 33 -11.61 8.66 6.99
N VAL A 34 -11.05 9.05 5.84
CA VAL A 34 -9.78 9.79 5.73
C VAL A 34 -10.00 11.26 5.34
N ASN A 35 -11.19 11.80 5.55
CA ASN A 35 -11.45 13.22 5.42
C ASN A 35 -10.84 14.02 6.58
N GLN A 36 -10.56 15.30 6.34
CA GLN A 36 -10.29 16.26 7.41
C GLN A 36 -11.49 16.31 8.38
N PRO A 37 -11.26 16.48 9.68
CA PRO A 37 -12.35 16.56 10.66
C PRO A 37 -13.45 17.56 10.26
N GLY A 38 -14.71 17.11 10.24
CA GLY A 38 -15.87 17.91 9.89
C GLY A 38 -16.07 18.18 8.39
N ARG A 39 -15.33 17.52 7.52
CA ARG A 39 -15.51 17.61 6.07
C ARG A 39 -16.44 16.51 5.55
N GLU A 40 -17.44 16.91 4.80
CA GLU A 40 -18.39 15.99 4.13
C GLU A 40 -17.84 15.39 2.84
N TYR A 41 -16.86 16.03 2.21
CA TYR A 41 -16.20 15.59 0.99
C TYR A 41 -14.70 15.39 1.22
N PRO A 42 -14.07 14.43 0.47
CA PRO A 42 -14.63 13.52 -0.54
C PRO A 42 -15.56 12.44 0.06
N GLN A 43 -16.41 11.89 -0.80
CA GLN A 43 -17.38 10.84 -0.46
C GLN A 43 -17.17 9.61 -1.34
N VAL A 44 -17.64 8.44 -0.86
CA VAL A 44 -17.64 7.19 -1.62
C VAL A 44 -19.04 6.56 -1.53
N ASN A 45 -19.54 6.04 -2.65
CA ASN A 45 -20.80 5.27 -2.67
C ASN A 45 -20.55 3.76 -2.63
N SER A 46 -21.62 2.97 -2.57
CA SER A 46 -21.56 1.50 -2.55
C SER A 46 -20.98 0.86 -3.82
N GLU A 47 -20.93 1.58 -4.93
CA GLU A 47 -20.30 1.15 -6.18
C GLU A 47 -18.80 1.45 -6.22
N GLY A 48 -18.22 2.09 -5.20
CA GLY A 48 -16.82 2.56 -5.17
C GLY A 48 -16.57 3.84 -5.97
N ARG A 49 -17.60 4.59 -6.37
CA ARG A 49 -17.44 5.90 -7.00
C ARG A 49 -17.00 6.92 -5.97
N VAL A 50 -16.02 7.72 -6.33
CA VAL A 50 -15.53 8.83 -5.50
C VAL A 50 -16.14 10.13 -5.98
N ARG A 51 -16.80 10.87 -5.08
CA ARG A 51 -17.36 12.22 -5.35
C ARG A 51 -16.53 13.24 -4.58
N THR A 52 -16.02 14.26 -5.26
CA THR A 52 -15.31 15.37 -4.64
C THR A 52 -16.02 16.70 -4.91
N GLN A 53 -15.72 17.68 -4.05
CA GLN A 53 -16.28 19.02 -4.15
C GLN A 53 -15.25 20.07 -3.74
N ILE A 54 -15.11 21.14 -4.53
CA ILE A 54 -14.21 22.25 -4.19
C ILE A 54 -14.78 23.60 -4.65
N LEU A 55 -14.63 24.61 -3.81
CA LEU A 55 -14.96 26.00 -4.16
C LEU A 55 -13.76 26.64 -4.88
N ALA A 56 -13.93 26.91 -6.17
CA ALA A 56 -12.92 27.55 -7.01
C ALA A 56 -13.62 28.43 -8.08
N PRO A 57 -14.17 29.62 -7.68
CA PRO A 57 -15.04 30.43 -8.55
C PRO A 57 -14.32 30.95 -9.80
N ASP A 58 -13.03 31.22 -9.72
CA ASP A 58 -12.24 31.76 -10.84
C ASP A 58 -11.63 30.67 -11.75
N ALA A 59 -11.70 29.40 -11.35
CA ALA A 59 -11.17 28.30 -12.16
C ALA A 59 -11.97 28.13 -13.48
N LYS A 60 -11.25 27.80 -14.53
CA LYS A 60 -11.81 27.53 -15.88
C LYS A 60 -12.24 26.08 -16.01
N TYR A 61 -11.47 25.16 -15.41
CA TYR A 61 -11.80 23.74 -15.31
C TYR A 61 -11.20 23.13 -14.05
N VAL A 62 -11.90 22.13 -13.52
CA VAL A 62 -11.44 21.31 -12.39
C VAL A 62 -11.66 19.83 -12.72
N GLN A 63 -10.70 18.99 -12.38
CA GLN A 63 -10.77 17.55 -12.60
C GLN A 63 -10.38 16.79 -11.34
N LEU A 64 -11.03 15.67 -11.08
CA LEU A 64 -10.60 14.65 -10.14
C LEU A 64 -9.63 13.69 -10.86
N ASP A 65 -8.38 13.59 -10.39
CA ASP A 65 -7.35 12.69 -10.91
C ASP A 65 -7.15 11.51 -9.95
N ILE A 66 -7.73 10.36 -10.28
CA ILE A 66 -7.71 9.14 -9.47
C ILE A 66 -7.64 7.89 -10.37
N GLY A 67 -6.92 6.86 -9.91
CA GLY A 67 -6.83 5.59 -10.64
C GLY A 67 -6.20 5.73 -12.03
N GLY A 68 -5.34 6.74 -12.23
CA GLY A 68 -4.70 7.04 -13.51
C GLY A 68 -5.62 7.69 -14.55
N LYS A 69 -6.81 8.17 -14.13
CA LYS A 69 -7.79 8.85 -14.99
C LYS A 69 -8.20 10.18 -14.39
N LYS A 70 -8.54 11.13 -15.28
CA LYS A 70 -9.08 12.45 -14.93
C LYS A 70 -10.56 12.50 -15.26
N TYR A 71 -11.34 12.98 -14.32
CA TYR A 71 -12.80 13.12 -14.43
C TYR A 71 -13.16 14.60 -14.27
N ASP A 72 -13.88 15.16 -15.23
CA ASP A 72 -14.26 16.57 -15.22
C ASP A 72 -15.31 16.83 -14.14
N LEU A 73 -15.15 17.93 -13.39
CA LEU A 73 -16.14 18.42 -12.45
C LEU A 73 -17.03 19.48 -13.12
N VAL A 74 -18.24 19.62 -12.63
CA VAL A 74 -19.22 20.61 -13.08
C VAL A 74 -19.29 21.75 -12.07
N LYS A 75 -19.22 22.99 -12.56
CA LYS A 75 -19.31 24.24 -11.78
C LYS A 75 -20.73 24.70 -11.64
N ASP A 76 -21.15 25.02 -10.43
CA ASP A 76 -22.44 25.69 -10.19
C ASP A 76 -22.33 27.24 -10.29
N GLU A 77 -23.46 27.93 -10.14
CA GLU A 77 -23.53 29.39 -10.20
C GLU A 77 -22.75 30.11 -9.08
N LYS A 78 -22.42 29.39 -7.98
CA LYS A 78 -21.64 29.92 -6.85
C LYS A 78 -20.14 29.65 -6.98
N GLY A 79 -19.71 28.96 -8.06
CA GLY A 79 -18.33 28.60 -8.27
C GLY A 79 -17.90 27.33 -7.55
N LEU A 80 -18.84 26.54 -7.07
CA LEU A 80 -18.59 25.24 -6.45
C LEU A 80 -18.53 24.18 -7.53
N TRP A 81 -17.43 23.43 -7.56
CA TRP A 81 -17.20 22.34 -8.50
C TRP A 81 -17.50 21.01 -7.85
N THR A 82 -18.29 20.17 -8.49
CA THR A 82 -18.63 18.82 -8.01
C THR A 82 -18.52 17.82 -9.16
N GLY A 83 -17.99 16.64 -8.89
CA GLY A 83 -17.91 15.58 -9.89
C GLY A 83 -17.50 14.23 -9.28
N GLU A 84 -17.54 13.20 -10.11
CA GLU A 84 -17.41 11.81 -9.69
C GLU A 84 -16.45 11.03 -10.58
N SER A 85 -15.78 10.04 -9.97
CA SER A 85 -15.02 9.05 -10.72
C SER A 85 -15.92 7.92 -11.24
N ALA A 86 -15.39 7.08 -12.15
CA ALA A 86 -15.87 5.72 -12.28
C ALA A 86 -15.61 4.92 -10.99
N PRO A 87 -16.23 3.72 -10.81
CA PRO A 87 -15.91 2.84 -9.70
C PRO A 87 -14.41 2.60 -9.55
N GLN A 88 -13.90 2.71 -8.33
CA GLN A 88 -12.52 2.41 -7.96
C GLN A 88 -12.50 1.05 -7.24
N ASP A 89 -11.34 0.39 -7.25
CA ASP A 89 -11.13 -0.83 -6.47
C ASP A 89 -11.24 -0.54 -4.97
N VAL A 90 -11.53 -1.55 -4.16
CA VAL A 90 -11.60 -1.43 -2.70
C VAL A 90 -10.23 -1.10 -2.12
N GLY A 91 -10.20 -0.30 -1.03
CA GLY A 91 -8.98 0.05 -0.31
C GLY A 91 -8.56 1.50 -0.49
N PHE A 92 -7.30 1.78 -0.14
CA PHE A 92 -6.75 3.13 -0.15
C PHE A 92 -6.23 3.51 -1.54
N HIS A 93 -6.63 4.70 -2.02
CA HIS A 93 -6.14 5.28 -3.27
C HIS A 93 -5.62 6.69 -3.05
N TYR A 94 -4.48 7.02 -3.69
CA TYR A 94 -4.05 8.41 -3.83
C TYR A 94 -4.87 9.09 -4.92
N TYR A 95 -5.20 10.37 -4.72
CA TYR A 95 -5.83 11.22 -5.73
C TYR A 95 -5.37 12.67 -5.62
N GLN A 96 -5.66 13.46 -6.64
CA GLN A 96 -5.41 14.89 -6.70
C GLN A 96 -6.58 15.60 -7.38
N LEU A 97 -6.66 16.91 -7.19
CA LEU A 97 -7.44 17.78 -8.02
C LEU A 97 -6.53 18.45 -9.05
N ASN A 98 -6.99 18.55 -10.29
CA ASN A 98 -6.37 19.38 -11.32
C ASN A 98 -7.20 20.64 -11.49
N ILE A 99 -6.62 21.78 -11.13
CA ILE A 99 -7.28 23.10 -11.25
C ILE A 99 -6.48 23.92 -12.24
N ASP A 100 -7.07 24.21 -13.40
CA ASP A 100 -6.43 24.96 -14.50
C ASP A 100 -5.02 24.44 -14.88
N GLY A 101 -4.83 23.12 -14.79
CA GLY A 101 -3.56 22.45 -15.09
C GLY A 101 -2.63 22.24 -13.88
N ALA A 102 -2.88 22.90 -12.76
CA ALA A 102 -2.13 22.66 -11.53
C ALA A 102 -2.67 21.41 -10.81
N SER A 103 -1.77 20.49 -10.41
CA SER A 103 -2.13 19.33 -9.60
C SER A 103 -2.00 19.71 -8.13
N VAL A 104 -3.10 19.72 -7.40
CA VAL A 104 -3.20 20.18 -6.01
C VAL A 104 -3.89 19.14 -5.12
N PRO A 105 -3.52 19.04 -3.83
CA PRO A 105 -4.27 18.25 -2.87
C PRO A 105 -5.68 18.79 -2.67
N ASP A 106 -6.65 17.90 -2.43
CA ASP A 106 -7.99 18.24 -2.01
C ASP A 106 -7.98 18.65 -0.51
N PRO A 107 -8.37 19.88 -0.16
CA PRO A 107 -8.35 20.32 1.24
C PRO A 107 -9.39 19.61 2.12
N GLY A 108 -10.29 18.84 1.53
CA GLY A 108 -11.25 18.01 2.28
C GLY A 108 -10.65 16.69 2.78
N SER A 109 -9.56 16.22 2.19
CA SER A 109 -8.86 14.98 2.57
C SER A 109 -7.74 15.23 3.58
N LEU A 110 -7.40 14.24 4.40
CA LEU A 110 -6.09 14.17 5.04
C LEU A 110 -5.00 14.07 3.96
N PHE A 111 -3.77 14.47 4.31
CA PHE A 111 -2.65 14.42 3.38
C PHE A 111 -1.75 13.22 3.66
N PHE A 112 -1.28 12.60 2.58
CA PHE A 112 -0.46 11.41 2.58
C PHE A 112 0.74 11.61 1.68
N PHE A 113 1.90 11.09 2.07
CA PHE A 113 3.05 11.07 1.17
C PHE A 113 2.99 9.81 0.30
N GLY A 114 2.97 10.01 -1.01
CA GLY A 114 3.00 8.95 -2.01
C GLY A 114 3.10 9.54 -3.41
N ALA A 115 3.49 8.75 -4.39
CA ALA A 115 3.76 9.22 -5.75
C ALA A 115 4.77 10.41 -5.76
N CYS A 116 5.81 10.36 -4.90
CA CYS A 116 6.87 11.35 -4.71
C CYS A 116 6.41 12.73 -4.20
N ARG A 117 5.22 12.85 -3.62
CA ARG A 117 4.67 14.13 -3.13
C ARG A 117 3.64 13.93 -2.03
N TYR A 118 3.33 14.98 -1.31
CA TYR A 118 2.12 15.02 -0.51
C TYR A 118 0.89 15.20 -1.40
N GLY A 119 -0.17 14.44 -1.10
CA GLY A 119 -1.41 14.43 -1.85
C GLY A 119 -2.57 13.96 -1.01
N SER A 120 -3.73 13.86 -1.65
CA SER A 120 -4.96 13.39 -1.03
C SER A 120 -5.05 11.88 -1.05
N GLY A 121 -5.82 11.33 -0.13
CA GLY A 121 -6.17 9.92 -0.07
C GLY A 121 -7.67 9.71 0.06
N ILE A 122 -8.13 8.56 -0.40
CA ILE A 122 -9.51 8.10 -0.26
C ILE A 122 -9.50 6.63 0.13
N GLU A 123 -10.37 6.24 1.04
CA GLU A 123 -10.58 4.85 1.41
C GLU A 123 -11.90 4.37 0.79
N VAL A 124 -11.82 3.46 -0.17
CA VAL A 124 -12.99 2.78 -0.75
C VAL A 124 -13.30 1.56 0.13
N PRO A 125 -14.51 1.45 0.70
CA PRO A 125 -14.86 0.42 1.65
C PRO A 125 -14.64 -1.01 1.12
N SER A 126 -14.11 -1.89 1.97
CA SER A 126 -13.96 -3.33 1.72
C SER A 126 -14.64 -4.15 2.82
N ASN A 127 -14.98 -5.41 2.54
CA ASN A 127 -15.63 -6.29 3.50
C ASN A 127 -14.69 -6.75 4.64
N ASP A 128 -13.40 -6.56 4.52
CA ASP A 128 -12.37 -6.98 5.47
C ASP A 128 -11.63 -5.81 6.14
N GLN A 129 -12.23 -4.62 6.17
CA GLN A 129 -11.68 -3.45 6.88
C GLN A 129 -11.42 -3.74 8.38
N ASP A 130 -12.08 -4.74 8.94
CA ASP A 130 -11.91 -5.15 10.33
C ASP A 130 -10.47 -5.53 10.69
N ILE A 131 -9.67 -6.00 9.74
CA ILE A 131 -8.26 -6.37 9.99
C ILE A 131 -7.39 -5.18 10.41
N PHE A 132 -7.75 -3.95 10.01
CA PHE A 132 -7.04 -2.71 10.35
C PHE A 132 -7.94 -1.64 10.99
N ALA A 133 -9.13 -2.02 11.45
CA ALA A 133 -10.03 -1.13 12.16
C ALA A 133 -9.46 -0.77 13.53
N PHE A 134 -9.71 0.47 14.00
CA PHE A 134 -9.47 0.83 15.39
C PHE A 134 -10.52 0.15 16.27
N LYS A 135 -10.08 -0.70 17.17
CA LYS A 135 -10.94 -1.48 18.10
C LYS A 135 -10.72 -1.03 19.55
N ASN A 136 -11.68 -1.28 20.41
CA ASN A 136 -11.53 -1.02 21.85
C ASN A 136 -10.72 -2.14 22.53
N ILE A 137 -9.42 -2.16 22.30
CA ILE A 137 -8.44 -3.11 22.82
C ILE A 137 -7.22 -2.37 23.35
N SER A 138 -6.26 -3.06 23.93
CA SER A 138 -4.95 -2.45 24.22
C SER A 138 -4.19 -2.18 22.94
N HIS A 139 -3.64 -0.98 22.81
CA HIS A 139 -2.85 -0.57 21.65
C HIS A 139 -1.37 -0.46 21.99
N GLY A 140 -0.52 -0.71 21.00
CA GLY A 140 0.90 -0.39 21.02
C GLY A 140 1.15 1.10 20.78
N HIS A 141 2.43 1.48 20.81
CA HIS A 141 2.86 2.84 20.53
C HIS A 141 3.60 2.89 19.19
N VAL A 142 3.52 4.03 18.52
CA VAL A 142 4.32 4.32 17.32
C VAL A 142 5.15 5.56 17.60
N ASP A 143 6.46 5.36 17.79
CA ASP A 143 7.40 6.44 18.07
C ASP A 143 8.04 6.92 16.77
N GLU A 144 8.14 8.22 16.57
CA GLU A 144 9.00 8.82 15.57
C GLU A 144 10.39 8.98 16.15
N ILE A 145 11.41 8.44 15.49
CA ILE A 145 12.81 8.55 15.92
C ILE A 145 13.68 9.19 14.84
N LEU A 146 14.74 9.86 15.29
CA LEU A 146 15.84 10.30 14.44
C LEU A 146 17.09 9.51 14.83
N PHE A 147 17.80 8.97 13.84
CA PHE A 147 19.06 8.28 14.05
C PHE A 147 20.15 8.85 13.14
N PRO A 148 21.41 8.93 13.61
CA PRO A 148 22.51 9.38 12.79
C PRO A 148 22.82 8.35 11.70
N SER A 149 23.07 8.80 10.48
CA SER A 149 23.51 7.98 9.36
C SER A 149 24.80 8.56 8.78
N ALA A 150 25.91 7.93 9.11
CA ALA A 150 27.22 8.34 8.63
C ALA A 150 27.36 8.14 7.11
N SER A 151 26.80 7.05 6.57
CA SER A 151 26.84 6.73 5.15
C SER A 151 26.11 7.74 4.27
N THR A 152 25.09 8.40 4.80
CA THR A 152 24.36 9.47 4.10
C THR A 152 24.71 10.88 4.58
N SER A 153 25.59 11.00 5.60
CA SER A 153 25.99 12.26 6.23
C SER A 153 24.79 13.12 6.72
N THR A 154 23.73 12.44 7.17
CA THR A 154 22.49 13.10 7.65
C THR A 154 21.95 12.43 8.90
N SER A 155 20.93 13.05 9.51
CA SER A 155 20.00 12.34 10.41
C SER A 155 18.86 11.77 9.59
N ARG A 156 18.54 10.50 9.81
CA ARG A 156 17.44 9.80 9.13
C ARG A 156 16.30 9.53 10.10
N ARG A 157 15.08 9.51 9.58
CA ARG A 157 13.87 9.27 10.35
C ARG A 157 13.41 7.82 10.19
N ALA A 158 12.86 7.27 11.27
CA ALA A 158 12.12 6.02 11.23
C ALA A 158 10.93 6.08 12.21
N PHE A 159 9.94 5.22 11.99
CA PHE A 159 8.86 4.96 12.92
C PHE A 159 9.06 3.57 13.55
N VAL A 160 8.87 3.49 14.86
CA VAL A 160 9.02 2.24 15.60
C VAL A 160 7.71 1.93 16.32
N TYR A 161 7.04 0.86 15.90
CA TYR A 161 5.91 0.33 16.63
C TYR A 161 6.42 -0.62 17.72
N THR A 162 5.96 -0.39 18.96
CA THR A 162 6.15 -1.27 20.12
C THR A 162 4.80 -1.87 20.51
N PRO A 163 4.72 -3.19 20.79
CA PRO A 163 3.44 -3.86 20.99
C PRO A 163 2.77 -3.48 22.31
N PRO A 164 1.46 -3.74 22.48
CA PRO A 164 0.75 -3.51 23.74
C PRO A 164 1.46 -4.15 24.93
N GLY A 165 1.59 -3.40 26.03
CA GLY A 165 2.29 -3.85 27.24
C GLY A 165 3.80 -3.67 27.20
N TYR A 166 4.40 -3.17 26.12
CA TYR A 166 5.84 -2.92 26.03
C TYR A 166 6.36 -2.11 27.23
N ASP A 167 5.76 -0.98 27.59
CA ASP A 167 6.23 -0.12 28.68
C ASP A 167 6.07 -0.73 30.09
N LYS A 168 5.15 -1.69 30.23
CA LYS A 168 4.86 -2.35 31.52
C LYS A 168 5.78 -3.54 31.80
N GLU A 169 6.12 -4.31 30.75
CA GLU A 169 6.94 -5.51 30.82
C GLU A 169 8.43 -5.19 30.56
N THR A 170 9.06 -4.43 31.45
CA THR A 170 10.41 -3.84 31.24
C THR A 170 11.54 -4.87 31.09
N SER A 171 11.37 -6.10 31.55
CA SER A 171 12.36 -7.19 31.40
C SER A 171 12.22 -7.98 30.09
N LYS A 172 11.08 -7.86 29.41
CA LYS A 172 10.78 -8.62 28.20
C LYS A 172 11.46 -8.01 26.99
N ARG A 173 12.05 -8.89 26.17
CA ARG A 173 12.64 -8.54 24.86
C ARG A 173 11.79 -9.10 23.75
N TYR A 174 11.83 -8.45 22.60
CA TYR A 174 10.92 -8.71 21.49
C TYR A 174 11.69 -8.98 20.18
N PRO A 175 11.20 -9.88 19.32
CA PRO A 175 11.66 -9.98 17.95
C PRO A 175 11.37 -8.68 17.18
N VAL A 176 12.04 -8.48 16.03
CA VAL A 176 11.92 -7.25 15.24
C VAL A 176 11.61 -7.57 13.79
N LEU A 177 10.59 -6.91 13.23
CA LEU A 177 10.32 -6.83 11.80
C LEU A 177 10.79 -5.47 11.28
N TYR A 178 11.71 -5.46 10.31
CA TYR A 178 12.06 -4.28 9.52
C TYR A 178 11.16 -4.27 8.28
N LEU A 179 10.29 -3.25 8.17
CA LEU A 179 9.20 -3.19 7.19
C LEU A 179 9.37 -1.99 6.26
N GLN A 180 9.64 -2.25 4.98
CA GLN A 180 10.01 -1.23 4.00
C GLN A 180 8.84 -0.79 3.12
N HIS A 181 8.81 0.51 2.80
CA HIS A 181 7.84 1.14 1.90
C HIS A 181 8.23 0.96 0.42
N GLY A 182 7.39 1.43 -0.50
CA GLY A 182 7.60 1.39 -1.93
C GLY A 182 8.32 2.61 -2.51
N TYR A 183 8.61 2.57 -3.81
CA TYR A 183 9.19 3.70 -4.52
C TYR A 183 8.26 4.93 -4.47
N CYS A 184 8.84 6.12 -4.29
CA CYS A 184 8.07 7.36 -4.15
C CYS A 184 7.11 7.41 -2.95
N GLU A 185 7.35 6.59 -1.95
CA GLU A 185 6.74 6.66 -0.62
C GLU A 185 7.82 7.01 0.42
N ASN A 186 7.47 7.02 1.69
CA ASN A 186 8.41 7.25 2.76
C ASN A 186 8.05 6.44 4.03
N GLU A 187 8.79 6.66 5.09
CA GLU A 187 8.64 5.96 6.37
C GLU A 187 7.27 6.13 7.03
N THR A 188 6.44 7.11 6.59
CA THR A 188 5.07 7.30 7.10
C THR A 188 4.05 6.35 6.46
N SER A 189 4.42 5.69 5.37
CA SER A 189 3.48 4.89 4.57
C SER A 189 2.89 3.72 5.34
N TRP A 190 3.71 2.96 6.07
CA TRP A 190 3.23 1.82 6.83
C TRP A 190 2.41 2.18 8.06
N PRO A 191 2.81 3.16 8.92
CA PRO A 191 1.98 3.52 10.06
C PRO A 191 0.69 4.26 9.65
N ILE A 192 0.68 5.00 8.53
CA ILE A 192 -0.49 5.80 8.14
C ILE A 192 -1.34 5.06 7.10
N GLN A 193 -0.90 4.93 5.85
CA GLN A 193 -1.68 4.26 4.80
C GLN A 193 -1.77 2.74 5.04
N GLY A 194 -0.67 2.13 5.45
CA GLY A 194 -0.55 0.70 5.72
C GLY A 194 -1.26 0.24 6.98
N ARG A 195 -1.47 1.13 7.97
CA ARG A 195 -2.08 0.84 9.26
C ARG A 195 -1.45 -0.35 9.98
N ALA A 196 -0.13 -0.50 9.85
CA ALA A 196 0.62 -1.63 10.37
C ALA A 196 0.45 -1.84 11.88
N ASN A 197 0.40 -0.74 12.65
CA ASN A 197 0.15 -0.74 14.08
C ASN A 197 -1.23 -1.35 14.43
N LEU A 198 -2.30 -0.93 13.74
CA LEU A 198 -3.65 -1.44 14.02
C LEU A 198 -3.80 -2.91 13.62
N ILE A 199 -3.18 -3.33 12.51
CA ILE A 199 -3.13 -4.74 12.11
C ILE A 199 -2.47 -5.58 13.22
N MET A 200 -1.35 -5.10 13.76
CA MET A 200 -0.65 -5.82 14.83
C MET A 200 -1.42 -5.85 16.12
N ASP A 201 -1.99 -4.71 16.55
CA ASP A 201 -2.80 -4.64 17.77
C ASP A 201 -3.96 -5.62 17.71
N ASN A 202 -4.69 -5.66 16.59
CA ASN A 202 -5.81 -6.57 16.38
C ASN A 202 -5.36 -8.04 16.42
N LEU A 203 -4.28 -8.39 15.70
CA LEU A 203 -3.75 -9.76 15.68
C LEU A 203 -3.24 -10.22 17.06
N ILE A 204 -2.60 -9.34 17.83
CA ILE A 204 -2.12 -9.64 19.19
C ILE A 204 -3.30 -9.86 20.12
N ALA A 205 -4.32 -8.99 20.07
CA ALA A 205 -5.53 -9.11 20.89
C ALA A 205 -6.32 -10.39 20.57
N GLU A 206 -6.32 -10.82 19.31
CA GLU A 206 -6.94 -12.06 18.85
C GLU A 206 -6.07 -13.32 19.14
N GLY A 207 -4.87 -13.16 19.71
CA GLY A 207 -3.93 -14.26 19.96
C GLY A 207 -3.37 -14.93 18.70
N LYS A 208 -3.48 -14.27 17.54
CA LYS A 208 -3.03 -14.79 16.23
C LYS A 208 -1.57 -14.48 15.92
N ALA A 209 -1.02 -13.40 16.45
CA ALA A 209 0.39 -13.04 16.30
C ALA A 209 1.08 -12.92 17.66
N LYS A 210 2.37 -13.30 17.71
CA LYS A 210 3.23 -12.97 18.84
C LYS A 210 3.52 -11.47 18.85
N PRO A 211 3.66 -10.82 20.01
CA PRO A 211 4.11 -9.44 20.09
C PRO A 211 5.54 -9.29 19.56
N PHE A 212 5.77 -8.34 18.64
CA PHE A 212 7.08 -7.96 18.13
C PHE A 212 7.14 -6.47 17.81
N ILE A 213 8.35 -5.93 17.70
CA ILE A 213 8.62 -4.54 17.29
C ILE A 213 8.57 -4.46 15.77
N ILE A 214 8.02 -3.37 15.21
CA ILE A 214 8.14 -3.08 13.77
C ILE A 214 8.94 -1.79 13.61
N VAL A 215 9.97 -1.83 12.76
CA VAL A 215 10.78 -0.66 12.38
C VAL A 215 10.49 -0.32 10.93
N MET A 216 10.00 0.89 10.69
CA MET A 216 9.60 1.42 9.39
C MET A 216 10.48 2.63 9.09
N THR A 217 11.42 2.50 8.16
CA THR A 217 12.40 3.55 7.86
C THR A 217 12.31 4.00 6.40
N TYR A 218 12.90 5.17 6.13
CA TYR A 218 13.02 5.67 4.77
C TYR A 218 14.06 4.85 4.00
N GLY A 219 13.61 4.12 2.98
CA GLY A 219 14.43 3.20 2.18
C GLY A 219 15.29 3.89 1.11
N MET A 220 15.00 5.15 0.77
CA MET A 220 15.65 5.81 -0.35
C MET A 220 16.88 6.58 0.09
N THR A 221 17.98 6.43 -0.64
CA THR A 221 19.29 7.07 -0.37
C THR A 221 19.76 7.95 -1.51
N ASN A 222 19.08 7.95 -2.65
CA ASN A 222 19.38 8.70 -3.85
C ASN A 222 18.29 9.73 -4.15
N GLU A 223 18.56 10.58 -5.15
CA GLU A 223 17.54 11.50 -5.66
C GLU A 223 16.32 10.74 -6.20
N ILE A 224 15.13 11.17 -5.78
CA ILE A 224 13.86 10.58 -6.19
C ILE A 224 13.36 11.29 -7.44
N LYS A 225 13.01 10.50 -8.48
CA LYS A 225 12.31 10.97 -9.68
C LYS A 225 11.07 10.14 -9.91
N PHE A 226 9.94 10.79 -10.13
CA PHE A 226 8.72 10.07 -10.51
C PHE A 226 8.96 9.20 -11.75
N GLY A 227 8.65 7.91 -11.70
CA GLY A 227 8.93 6.95 -12.77
C GLY A 227 10.37 6.42 -12.84
N GLY A 228 11.28 6.90 -11.97
CA GLY A 228 12.70 6.57 -11.98
C GLY A 228 13.10 5.27 -11.28
N LEU A 229 12.17 4.36 -10.96
CA LEU A 229 12.48 3.11 -10.24
C LEU A 229 13.57 2.26 -10.92
N ARG A 230 13.63 2.26 -12.23
CA ARG A 230 14.62 1.45 -12.98
C ARG A 230 16.04 1.95 -12.82
N ASP A 231 16.22 3.24 -12.55
CA ASP A 231 17.52 3.91 -12.41
C ASP A 231 17.89 4.11 -10.94
N PHE A 232 17.03 3.69 -10.01
CA PHE A 232 17.25 3.83 -8.58
C PHE A 232 18.18 2.73 -8.06
N ASP A 233 19.32 3.11 -7.46
CA ASP A 233 20.23 2.18 -6.81
C ASP A 233 19.80 1.93 -5.35
N ILE A 234 19.37 0.72 -5.08
CA ILE A 234 18.94 0.28 -3.74
C ILE A 234 20.09 -0.23 -2.85
N LYS A 235 21.29 -0.39 -3.39
CA LYS A 235 22.43 -0.96 -2.64
C LYS A 235 22.88 -0.11 -1.44
N PRO A 236 22.96 1.23 -1.52
CA PRO A 236 23.36 2.06 -0.38
C PRO A 236 22.45 1.89 0.85
N PHE A 237 21.17 1.54 0.64
CA PHE A 237 20.24 1.31 1.74
C PHE A 237 20.66 0.12 2.63
N GLN A 238 21.34 -0.89 2.10
CA GLN A 238 21.85 -2.00 2.90
C GLN A 238 22.76 -1.52 4.04
N THR A 239 23.68 -0.58 3.77
CA THR A 239 24.55 0.01 4.80
C THR A 239 23.73 0.76 5.84
N VAL A 240 22.80 1.61 5.41
CA VAL A 240 21.90 2.32 6.33
C VAL A 240 21.13 1.37 7.24
N LEU A 241 20.59 0.30 6.69
CA LEU A 241 19.79 -0.65 7.46
C LEU A 241 20.65 -1.49 8.41
N VAL A 242 21.68 -2.16 7.86
CA VAL A 242 22.41 -3.21 8.58
C VAL A 242 23.47 -2.64 9.50
N ASP A 243 24.20 -1.63 9.04
CA ASP A 243 25.38 -1.15 9.76
C ASP A 243 25.05 0.05 10.68
N GLU A 244 23.90 0.72 10.47
CA GLU A 244 23.51 1.92 11.22
C GLU A 244 22.19 1.75 11.99
N LEU A 245 21.07 1.44 11.32
CA LEU A 245 19.76 1.41 11.97
C LEU A 245 19.60 0.20 12.90
N ILE A 246 19.97 -1.01 12.49
CA ILE A 246 19.85 -2.21 13.34
C ILE A 246 20.61 -2.03 14.66
N PRO A 247 21.89 -1.61 14.69
CA PRO A 247 22.60 -1.34 15.94
C PRO A 247 21.93 -0.24 16.78
N TYR A 248 21.41 0.81 16.14
CA TYR A 248 20.69 1.86 16.85
C TYR A 248 19.43 1.31 17.54
N ILE A 249 18.63 0.51 16.83
CA ILE A 249 17.40 -0.10 17.38
C ILE A 249 17.76 -1.07 18.53
N ASP A 250 18.75 -1.92 18.36
CA ASP A 250 19.17 -2.88 19.38
C ASP A 250 19.70 -2.21 20.66
N SER A 251 20.26 -0.99 20.52
CA SER A 251 20.76 -0.21 21.65
C SER A 251 19.67 0.58 22.39
N ASN A 252 18.59 0.95 21.71
CA ASN A 252 17.55 1.84 22.27
C ASN A 252 16.25 1.14 22.60
N TYR A 253 16.00 -0.08 22.05
CA TYR A 253 14.79 -0.86 22.27
C TYR A 253 15.12 -2.25 22.85
N ARG A 254 14.16 -2.86 23.53
CA ARG A 254 14.33 -4.21 24.08
C ARG A 254 14.12 -5.27 23.01
N THR A 255 15.12 -5.43 22.17
CA THR A 255 15.14 -6.40 21.07
C THR A 255 15.76 -7.72 21.48
N LEU A 256 15.33 -8.82 20.83
CA LEU A 256 16.10 -10.06 20.72
C LEU A 256 17.05 -9.86 19.54
N ALA A 257 18.32 -9.49 19.85
CA ALA A 257 19.28 -8.95 18.89
C ALA A 257 20.06 -10.06 18.12
N ASP A 258 19.38 -11.11 17.72
CA ASP A 258 19.95 -12.24 16.97
C ASP A 258 19.20 -12.54 15.68
N GLN A 259 19.83 -13.24 14.73
CA GLN A 259 19.25 -13.59 13.43
C GLN A 259 17.89 -14.30 13.54
N PRO A 260 17.71 -15.34 14.42
CA PRO A 260 16.44 -16.06 14.54
C PRO A 260 15.24 -15.19 14.94
N ASN A 261 15.50 -14.00 15.46
CA ASN A 261 14.48 -13.05 15.94
C ASN A 261 14.39 -11.78 15.08
N ARG A 262 14.99 -11.76 13.88
CA ARG A 262 14.86 -10.67 12.93
C ARG A 262 14.15 -11.11 11.66
N ALA A 263 13.20 -10.30 11.23
CA ALA A 263 12.48 -10.39 9.96
C ALA A 263 12.69 -9.13 9.13
N MET A 264 12.72 -9.26 7.83
CA MET A 264 12.66 -8.14 6.90
C MET A 264 11.56 -8.40 5.87
N ALA A 265 10.73 -7.39 5.65
CA ALA A 265 9.68 -7.42 4.63
C ALA A 265 9.52 -6.05 3.99
N GLY A 266 8.92 -6.00 2.80
CA GLY A 266 8.63 -4.74 2.15
C GLY A 266 7.72 -4.88 0.97
N LEU A 267 7.08 -3.75 0.62
CA LEU A 267 6.21 -3.64 -0.53
C LEU A 267 6.96 -3.07 -1.75
N SER A 268 6.68 -3.58 -2.95
CA SER A 268 7.22 -3.04 -4.20
C SER A 268 8.76 -2.89 -4.17
N MET A 269 9.30 -1.67 -4.21
CA MET A 269 10.73 -1.37 -4.02
C MET A 269 11.27 -1.96 -2.72
N GLY A 270 10.53 -1.84 -1.60
CA GLY A 270 10.92 -2.42 -0.31
C GLY A 270 11.03 -3.95 -0.35
N GLY A 271 10.29 -4.62 -1.24
CA GLY A 271 10.50 -6.03 -1.55
C GLY A 271 11.82 -6.28 -2.26
N PHE A 272 12.22 -5.44 -3.21
CA PHE A 272 13.56 -5.53 -3.85
C PHE A 272 14.67 -5.25 -2.85
N GLU A 273 14.53 -4.28 -1.96
CA GLU A 273 15.46 -4.02 -0.86
C GLU A 273 15.56 -5.24 0.06
N THR A 274 14.41 -5.81 0.44
CA THR A 274 14.36 -7.03 1.25
C THR A 274 15.11 -8.17 0.57
N LYS A 275 14.86 -8.42 -0.71
CA LYS A 275 15.55 -9.46 -1.47
C LYS A 275 17.06 -9.20 -1.50
N LEU A 276 17.49 -7.99 -1.85
CA LEU A 276 18.92 -7.64 -1.92
C LEU A 276 19.62 -7.84 -0.58
N VAL A 277 19.07 -7.28 0.50
CA VAL A 277 19.70 -7.31 1.82
C VAL A 277 19.76 -8.75 2.37
N THR A 278 18.68 -9.51 2.26
CA THR A 278 18.62 -10.89 2.79
C THR A 278 19.53 -11.85 2.03
N LEU A 279 19.79 -11.61 0.75
CA LEU A 279 20.75 -12.40 -0.03
C LEU A 279 22.19 -12.01 0.23
N ASN A 280 22.49 -10.74 0.46
CA ASN A 280 23.84 -10.25 0.73
C ASN A 280 24.27 -10.44 2.20
N LYS A 281 23.30 -10.43 3.12
CA LYS A 281 23.50 -10.50 4.57
C LYS A 281 22.65 -11.61 5.20
N PRO A 282 22.81 -12.88 4.78
CA PRO A 282 21.98 -14.00 5.23
C PRO A 282 22.12 -14.31 6.73
N GLU A 283 23.17 -13.77 7.38
CA GLU A 283 23.40 -13.87 8.83
C GLU A 283 22.56 -12.91 9.68
N VAL A 284 21.83 -11.96 9.06
CA VAL A 284 21.11 -10.90 9.79
C VAL A 284 19.65 -11.25 10.03
N PHE A 285 19.00 -11.89 9.06
CA PHE A 285 17.57 -12.17 9.08
C PHE A 285 17.27 -13.65 8.89
N SER A 286 16.13 -14.14 9.46
CA SER A 286 15.63 -15.48 9.25
C SER A 286 14.27 -15.56 8.59
N TYR A 287 13.55 -14.45 8.50
CA TYR A 287 12.21 -14.36 7.90
C TYR A 287 12.22 -13.28 6.82
N TYR A 288 11.77 -13.62 5.63
CA TYR A 288 11.79 -12.75 4.45
C TYR A 288 10.38 -12.58 3.91
N GLY A 289 9.93 -11.34 3.67
CA GLY A 289 8.62 -11.04 3.12
C GLY A 289 8.69 -10.13 1.89
N LEU A 290 8.24 -10.60 0.73
CA LEU A 290 8.14 -9.80 -0.49
C LEU A 290 6.67 -9.56 -0.84
N PHE A 291 6.22 -8.31 -0.75
CA PHE A 291 4.85 -7.89 -1.09
C PHE A 291 4.89 -7.16 -2.44
N SER A 292 4.42 -7.79 -3.51
CA SER A 292 4.50 -7.24 -4.87
C SER A 292 5.92 -6.78 -5.27
N GLY A 293 6.97 -7.37 -4.68
CA GLY A 293 8.37 -6.94 -4.76
C GLY A 293 9.32 -8.00 -5.32
N GLY A 294 8.84 -8.84 -6.22
CA GLY A 294 9.64 -9.90 -6.84
C GLY A 294 9.48 -11.25 -6.15
N VAL A 295 10.38 -12.18 -6.45
CA VAL A 295 10.39 -13.55 -5.95
C VAL A 295 11.83 -14.03 -5.70
N TYR A 296 12.00 -15.10 -4.92
CA TYR A 296 13.27 -15.83 -4.80
C TYR A 296 13.26 -17.07 -5.69
N ALA A 297 14.43 -17.42 -6.22
CA ALA A 297 14.69 -18.76 -6.75
C ALA A 297 15.35 -19.64 -5.65
N PRO A 298 15.21 -20.99 -5.70
CA PRO A 298 15.88 -21.87 -4.74
C PRO A 298 17.39 -21.68 -4.66
N ASP A 299 18.05 -21.39 -5.80
CA ASP A 299 19.49 -21.18 -5.90
C ASP A 299 19.94 -19.81 -5.33
N ASP A 300 19.04 -18.88 -5.13
CA ASP A 300 19.31 -17.62 -4.43
C ASP A 300 19.70 -17.89 -2.96
N ILE A 301 19.15 -18.94 -2.35
CA ILE A 301 19.30 -19.25 -0.91
C ILE A 301 20.48 -20.20 -0.67
N LYS A 302 21.61 -19.62 -0.31
CA LYS A 302 22.87 -20.36 -0.12
C LYS A 302 22.87 -21.25 1.15
N ASP A 303 22.30 -20.76 2.24
CA ASP A 303 22.20 -21.50 3.50
C ASP A 303 20.72 -21.59 3.95
N LYS A 304 20.07 -22.67 3.56
CA LYS A 304 18.65 -22.94 3.85
C LYS A 304 18.38 -23.12 5.35
N SER A 305 19.37 -23.55 6.13
CA SER A 305 19.21 -23.81 7.56
C SER A 305 18.97 -22.53 8.37
N LYS A 306 19.38 -21.38 7.85
CA LYS A 306 19.20 -20.06 8.47
C LYS A 306 17.87 -19.41 8.14
N VAL A 307 17.17 -19.88 7.11
CA VAL A 307 15.91 -19.30 6.66
C VAL A 307 14.74 -20.05 7.29
N LYS A 308 14.01 -19.38 8.17
CA LYS A 308 12.82 -19.93 8.84
C LYS A 308 11.55 -19.80 8.01
N LEU A 309 11.43 -18.73 7.22
CA LEU A 309 10.27 -18.50 6.36
C LEU A 309 10.59 -17.54 5.21
N ILE A 310 10.13 -17.89 4.02
CA ILE A 310 9.99 -16.97 2.91
C ILE A 310 8.50 -16.78 2.62
N PHE A 311 8.02 -15.55 2.72
CA PHE A 311 6.63 -15.19 2.42
C PHE A 311 6.60 -14.33 1.15
N LEU A 312 5.83 -14.76 0.16
CA LEU A 312 5.69 -14.09 -1.12
C LEU A 312 4.22 -13.72 -1.35
N SER A 313 3.93 -12.49 -1.71
CA SER A 313 2.56 -12.06 -1.97
C SER A 313 2.44 -11.04 -3.08
N CYS A 314 1.25 -10.98 -3.68
CA CYS A 314 0.83 -9.92 -4.60
C CYS A 314 -0.71 -9.88 -4.70
N GLY A 315 -1.23 -8.87 -5.37
CA GLY A 315 -2.64 -8.82 -5.76
C GLY A 315 -2.95 -9.80 -6.88
N SER A 316 -4.19 -10.29 -6.94
CA SER A 316 -4.62 -11.21 -8.00
C SER A 316 -4.66 -10.54 -9.38
N LYS A 317 -4.75 -9.22 -9.43
CA LYS A 317 -4.69 -8.41 -10.65
C LYS A 317 -3.26 -8.09 -11.11
N GLU A 318 -2.23 -8.55 -10.37
CA GLU A 318 -0.81 -8.38 -10.73
C GLU A 318 -0.28 -9.61 -11.50
N ARG A 319 0.73 -10.30 -10.97
CA ARG A 319 1.34 -11.51 -11.58
C ARG A 319 1.35 -12.68 -10.60
N PRO A 320 0.19 -13.20 -10.18
CA PRO A 320 0.07 -14.18 -9.10
C PRO A 320 0.78 -15.50 -9.39
N ASP A 321 0.88 -15.92 -10.65
CA ASP A 321 1.51 -17.20 -11.00
C ASP A 321 3.01 -17.20 -10.71
N GLY A 322 3.71 -16.08 -10.91
CA GLY A 322 5.12 -15.95 -10.56
C GLY A 322 5.36 -16.17 -9.06
N VAL A 323 4.49 -15.61 -8.22
CA VAL A 323 4.53 -15.76 -6.75
C VAL A 323 4.24 -17.21 -6.33
N LYS A 324 3.20 -17.83 -6.88
CA LYS A 324 2.84 -19.23 -6.60
C LYS A 324 3.94 -20.20 -7.01
N ASN A 325 4.42 -20.09 -8.25
CA ASN A 325 5.43 -20.96 -8.81
C ASN A 325 6.77 -20.87 -8.03
N SER A 326 7.16 -19.65 -7.63
CA SER A 326 8.35 -19.45 -6.81
C SER A 326 8.21 -20.13 -5.43
N ALA A 327 7.08 -19.95 -4.76
CA ALA A 327 6.85 -20.57 -3.46
C ALA A 327 6.87 -22.11 -3.56
N GLU A 328 6.29 -22.71 -4.59
CA GLU A 328 6.33 -24.15 -4.81
C GLU A 328 7.76 -24.64 -5.13
N ALA A 329 8.52 -23.92 -5.95
CA ALA A 329 9.91 -24.25 -6.23
C ALA A 329 10.78 -24.22 -4.95
N LEU A 330 10.59 -23.20 -4.10
CA LEU A 330 11.28 -23.08 -2.82
C LEU A 330 10.93 -24.25 -1.88
N LYS A 331 9.65 -24.63 -1.77
CA LYS A 331 9.20 -25.80 -1.00
C LYS A 331 9.83 -27.09 -1.52
N GLY A 332 9.82 -27.29 -2.84
CA GLY A 332 10.46 -28.44 -3.49
C GLY A 332 11.96 -28.53 -3.20
N ALA A 333 12.61 -27.40 -2.93
CA ALA A 333 14.01 -27.33 -2.51
C ALA A 333 14.22 -27.45 -0.98
N GLY A 334 13.16 -27.73 -0.21
CA GLY A 334 13.23 -27.89 1.25
C GLY A 334 13.26 -26.57 2.04
N ILE A 335 12.85 -25.46 1.42
CA ILE A 335 12.75 -24.16 2.09
C ILE A 335 11.30 -23.93 2.51
N ASN A 336 11.07 -23.50 3.76
CA ASN A 336 9.75 -23.13 4.24
C ASN A 336 9.29 -21.85 3.53
N ALA A 337 8.40 -21.98 2.56
CA ALA A 337 7.88 -20.86 1.76
C ALA A 337 6.36 -20.85 1.74
N VAL A 338 5.78 -19.66 1.78
CA VAL A 338 4.33 -19.43 1.70
C VAL A 338 4.04 -18.39 0.63
N SER A 339 3.07 -18.67 -0.24
CA SER A 339 2.51 -17.68 -1.15
C SER A 339 1.13 -17.22 -0.68
N TYR A 340 0.85 -15.93 -0.80
CA TYR A 340 -0.46 -15.34 -0.56
C TYR A 340 -0.86 -14.46 -1.73
N ILE A 341 -2.07 -14.67 -2.25
CA ILE A 341 -2.63 -13.84 -3.30
C ILE A 341 -3.80 -13.06 -2.73
N SER A 342 -3.70 -11.74 -2.74
CA SER A 342 -4.77 -10.85 -2.30
C SER A 342 -5.81 -10.74 -3.39
N GLU A 343 -6.96 -11.39 -3.17
CA GLU A 343 -7.99 -11.51 -4.19
C GLU A 343 -8.68 -10.17 -4.47
N GLY A 344 -8.92 -9.89 -5.76
CA GLY A 344 -9.61 -8.69 -6.24
C GLY A 344 -8.79 -7.41 -6.21
N THR A 345 -7.51 -7.46 -5.81
CA THR A 345 -6.65 -6.28 -5.64
C THR A 345 -5.45 -6.26 -6.60
N ALA A 346 -4.84 -5.08 -6.76
CA ALA A 346 -3.71 -4.81 -7.62
C ALA A 346 -2.47 -4.37 -6.79
N HIS A 347 -1.60 -3.53 -7.36
CA HIS A 347 -0.40 -2.98 -6.74
C HIS A 347 -0.76 -1.79 -5.83
N GLU A 348 -1.30 -2.05 -4.65
CA GLU A 348 -1.94 -1.05 -3.78
C GLU A 348 -1.93 -1.42 -2.30
N PHE A 349 -2.23 -0.46 -1.41
CA PHE A 349 -2.16 -0.66 0.03
C PHE A 349 -3.09 -1.77 0.55
N HIS A 350 -4.24 -2.02 -0.07
CA HIS A 350 -5.11 -3.08 0.38
C HIS A 350 -4.47 -4.47 0.22
N THR A 351 -3.77 -4.69 -0.91
CA THR A 351 -2.92 -5.89 -1.10
C THR A 351 -1.88 -6.02 0.01
N TRP A 352 -1.20 -4.94 0.36
CA TRP A 352 -0.07 -4.97 1.29
C TRP A 352 -0.53 -5.04 2.76
N ARG A 353 -1.65 -4.43 3.13
CA ARG A 353 -2.30 -4.60 4.44
C ARG A 353 -2.67 -6.07 4.68
N ARG A 354 -3.32 -6.71 3.71
CA ARG A 354 -3.64 -8.14 3.75
C ARG A 354 -2.38 -9.00 3.82
N SER A 355 -1.35 -8.66 3.07
CA SER A 355 -0.06 -9.35 3.07
C SER A 355 0.62 -9.28 4.43
N LEU A 356 0.66 -8.10 5.05
CA LEU A 356 1.19 -7.93 6.42
C LEU A 356 0.36 -8.72 7.43
N HIS A 357 -0.97 -8.66 7.34
CA HIS A 357 -1.87 -9.42 8.20
C HIS A 357 -1.59 -10.94 8.13
N GLN A 358 -1.32 -11.49 6.95
CA GLN A 358 -0.98 -12.90 6.79
C GLN A 358 0.43 -13.22 7.28
N LEU A 359 1.42 -12.41 6.92
CA LEU A 359 2.81 -12.60 7.33
C LEU A 359 2.98 -12.54 8.84
N ALA A 360 2.38 -11.55 9.51
CA ALA A 360 2.52 -11.33 10.95
C ALA A 360 2.10 -12.55 11.78
N GLN A 361 1.12 -13.33 11.32
CA GLN A 361 0.67 -14.54 11.96
C GLN A 361 1.67 -15.71 11.84
N LEU A 362 2.64 -15.62 10.94
CA LEU A 362 3.63 -16.68 10.68
C LEU A 362 5.00 -16.37 11.30
N LEU A 363 5.24 -15.10 11.67
CA LEU A 363 6.53 -14.65 12.19
C LEU A 363 6.80 -15.17 13.60
N PHE A 364 8.05 -15.53 13.86
CA PHE A 364 8.62 -15.82 15.18
C PHE A 364 7.93 -16.96 15.95
N LYS A 365 7.34 -17.92 15.23
CA LYS A 365 6.73 -19.13 15.78
C LYS A 365 7.75 -20.19 16.14
#